data_3fe82f443d9967abcc3c7c9ad3845a85
#
_entry.id   3fe82f443d9967abcc3c7c9ad3845a85
#
_cell.length_a   1.000
_cell.length_b   1.000
_cell.length_c   1.000
_cell.angle_alpha   90.00
_cell.angle_beta   90.00
_cell.angle_gamma   90.00
#
_symmetry.space_group_name_H-M   'P 1'
#
loop_
_entity.id
_entity.type
_entity.pdbx_description
1 polymer ?
#
loop_
_entity_poly.entity_id
_entity_poly.type
_entity_poly.pdbx_seq_one_letter_code
_entity_poly.pdbx_strand_id
1 'polypeptide(L)'
;MNSQSKALVTLQKEEEVSLITLNDESSFNSLSENLLKELFAVLKESDQDVTTKVLVLKGVGRGFSAGHNLKEVQENQNDDFYRDLLNSCKEVMTFLSNLSKPVIAEVHGVATAAGCQLVASCDLAYADSDTRFATPGVNIGLFCHTPLVPVSRTIAKKHSMEMLLLGDLIDATEAKRFGLINDVFEPEELHKKVMEVAKTICSKSSYVLKMGKETFYKQLDMELEEAYEYATERMIENLKAEDAREGIDAFLTKRNPNWKNS
;
A
#
# COMPACT_ATOMS: atom_id res chain seq x y z
N MET A 1 -37.22 -6.42 6.96
CA MET A 1 -36.39 -5.98 5.82
C MET A 1 -34.95 -6.19 6.22
N ASN A 2 -34.29 -7.21 5.68
CA ASN A 2 -32.84 -7.40 5.92
C ASN A 2 -32.11 -6.26 5.21
N SER A 3 -31.67 -5.25 5.95
CA SER A 3 -30.64 -4.36 5.44
C SER A 3 -29.36 -5.21 5.31
N GLN A 4 -29.03 -5.67 4.12
CA GLN A 4 -27.67 -6.11 3.87
C GLN A 4 -26.76 -4.95 4.26
N SER A 5 -25.89 -5.15 5.25
CA SER A 5 -24.88 -4.16 5.62
C SER A 5 -24.07 -3.84 4.38
N LYS A 6 -23.93 -2.55 4.06
CA LYS A 6 -23.10 -2.10 2.95
C LYS A 6 -21.67 -2.60 3.18
N ALA A 7 -21.06 -3.25 2.18
CA ALA A 7 -19.68 -3.69 2.28
C ALA A 7 -18.75 -2.49 2.54
N LEU A 8 -17.87 -2.62 3.53
CA LEU A 8 -16.92 -1.56 3.92
C LEU A 8 -15.69 -1.53 3.00
N VAL A 9 -15.44 -2.63 2.28
CA VAL A 9 -14.42 -2.72 1.24
C VAL A 9 -15.03 -3.34 0.01
N THR A 10 -14.81 -2.75 -1.16
CA THR A 10 -15.28 -3.31 -2.42
C THR A 10 -14.12 -3.67 -3.33
N LEU A 11 -14.30 -4.71 -4.12
CA LEU A 11 -13.36 -5.18 -5.12
C LEU A 11 -13.98 -5.04 -6.52
N GLN A 12 -13.29 -4.35 -7.39
CA GLN A 12 -13.61 -4.27 -8.82
C GLN A 12 -12.38 -4.67 -9.62
N LYS A 13 -12.58 -5.14 -10.84
CA LYS A 13 -11.49 -5.55 -11.70
C LYS A 13 -11.53 -4.79 -13.02
N GLU A 14 -10.39 -4.22 -13.39
CA GLU A 14 -10.13 -3.61 -14.69
C GLU A 14 -8.96 -4.32 -15.36
N GLU A 15 -9.24 -5.18 -16.35
CA GLU A 15 -8.23 -6.01 -17.00
C GLU A 15 -7.48 -6.89 -15.98
N GLU A 16 -6.16 -6.68 -15.82
CA GLU A 16 -5.28 -7.39 -14.88
C GLU A 16 -5.06 -6.62 -13.56
N VAL A 17 -5.83 -5.53 -13.32
CA VAL A 17 -5.73 -4.69 -12.13
C VAL A 17 -6.94 -4.90 -11.22
N SER A 18 -6.70 -5.20 -9.96
CA SER A 18 -7.74 -5.23 -8.92
C SER A 18 -7.84 -3.88 -8.22
N LEU A 19 -9.00 -3.24 -8.31
CA LEU A 19 -9.32 -1.98 -7.63
C LEU A 19 -9.98 -2.29 -6.30
N ILE A 20 -9.28 -2.07 -5.21
CA ILE A 20 -9.74 -2.26 -3.83
C ILE A 20 -10.13 -0.90 -3.28
N THR A 21 -11.40 -0.73 -2.92
CA THR A 21 -11.93 0.57 -2.50
C THR A 21 -12.43 0.51 -1.07
N LEU A 22 -11.85 1.33 -0.18
CA LEU A 22 -12.37 1.59 1.16
C LEU A 22 -13.70 2.35 1.01
N ASN A 23 -14.80 1.82 1.55
CA ASN A 23 -16.16 2.24 1.19
C ASN A 23 -17.01 2.64 2.41
N ASP A 24 -16.40 3.34 3.36
CA ASP A 24 -17.08 3.96 4.50
C ASP A 24 -16.90 5.48 4.50
N GLU A 25 -17.52 6.14 3.52
CA GLU A 25 -17.46 7.59 3.36
C GLU A 25 -17.91 8.35 4.62
N SER A 26 -18.88 7.79 5.35
CA SER A 26 -19.45 8.43 6.54
C SER A 26 -18.43 8.63 7.66
N SER A 27 -17.44 7.77 7.75
CA SER A 27 -16.36 7.84 8.73
C SER A 27 -15.02 8.30 8.13
N PHE A 28 -15.00 8.82 6.89
CA PHE A 28 -13.76 9.06 6.14
C PHE A 28 -12.89 7.80 6.00
N ASN A 29 -13.54 6.68 5.70
CA ASN A 29 -12.88 5.37 5.56
C ASN A 29 -12.01 5.03 6.79
N SER A 30 -12.53 5.30 8.00
CA SER A 30 -11.80 5.01 9.22
C SER A 30 -11.59 3.50 9.38
N LEU A 31 -10.39 3.12 9.78
CA LEU A 31 -9.97 1.74 9.96
C LEU A 31 -10.57 1.17 11.25
N SER A 32 -11.85 0.81 11.20
CA SER A 32 -12.55 0.03 12.22
C SER A 32 -12.11 -1.43 12.16
N GLU A 33 -12.38 -2.20 13.22
CA GLU A 33 -12.09 -3.63 13.26
C GLU A 33 -12.74 -4.38 12.07
N ASN A 34 -13.99 -4.04 11.74
CA ASN A 34 -14.71 -4.67 10.63
C ASN A 34 -14.10 -4.29 9.26
N LEU A 35 -13.76 -3.01 9.05
CA LEU A 35 -13.13 -2.58 7.80
C LEU A 35 -11.77 -3.25 7.61
N LEU A 36 -10.97 -3.38 8.66
CA LEU A 36 -9.66 -4.07 8.60
C LEU A 36 -9.83 -5.56 8.25
N LYS A 37 -10.82 -6.25 8.83
CA LYS A 37 -11.13 -7.65 8.51
C LYS A 37 -11.56 -7.81 7.05
N GLU A 38 -12.46 -6.94 6.55
CA GLU A 38 -12.87 -6.96 5.15
C GLU A 38 -11.70 -6.65 4.20
N LEU A 39 -10.89 -5.63 4.53
CA LEU A 39 -9.72 -5.28 3.74
C LEU A 39 -8.72 -6.44 3.65
N PHE A 40 -8.44 -7.09 4.78
CA PHE A 40 -7.54 -8.24 4.80
C PHE A 40 -8.07 -9.40 3.94
N ALA A 41 -9.37 -9.69 4.02
CA ALA A 41 -9.99 -10.74 3.21
C ALA A 41 -9.91 -10.43 1.70
N VAL A 42 -10.20 -9.18 1.30
CA VAL A 42 -10.13 -8.74 -0.09
C VAL A 42 -8.69 -8.74 -0.63
N LEU A 43 -7.72 -8.33 0.20
CA LEU A 43 -6.30 -8.41 -0.17
C LEU A 43 -5.86 -9.86 -0.41
N LYS A 44 -6.27 -10.80 0.45
CA LYS A 44 -5.98 -12.23 0.27
C LYS A 44 -6.63 -12.81 -0.98
N GLU A 45 -7.89 -12.49 -1.24
CA GLU A 45 -8.60 -12.89 -2.45
C GLU A 45 -7.86 -12.39 -3.70
N SER A 46 -7.50 -11.10 -3.70
CA SER A 46 -6.79 -10.48 -4.82
C SER A 46 -5.39 -11.07 -5.05
N ASP A 47 -4.69 -11.47 -3.97
CA ASP A 47 -3.37 -12.12 -4.10
C ASP A 47 -3.48 -13.53 -4.70
N GLN A 48 -4.56 -14.26 -4.41
CA GLN A 48 -4.81 -15.60 -4.94
C GLN A 48 -5.36 -15.60 -6.38
N ASP A 49 -5.95 -14.49 -6.83
CA ASP A 49 -6.51 -14.40 -8.19
C ASP A 49 -5.39 -14.35 -9.23
N VAL A 50 -5.15 -15.46 -9.93
CA VAL A 50 -4.11 -15.62 -10.97
C VAL A 50 -4.25 -14.64 -12.14
N THR A 51 -5.42 -14.03 -12.31
CA THR A 51 -5.69 -13.08 -13.39
C THR A 51 -5.44 -11.62 -12.98
N THR A 52 -5.13 -11.37 -11.70
CA THR A 52 -4.71 -10.07 -11.17
C THR A 52 -3.19 -9.99 -11.12
N LYS A 53 -2.61 -8.90 -11.64
CA LYS A 53 -1.16 -8.64 -11.58
C LYS A 53 -0.79 -7.47 -10.67
N VAL A 54 -1.68 -6.50 -10.50
CA VAL A 54 -1.46 -5.29 -9.70
C VAL A 54 -2.71 -4.99 -8.87
N LEU A 55 -2.52 -4.51 -7.65
CA LEU A 55 -3.59 -4.00 -6.80
C LEU A 55 -3.51 -2.48 -6.73
N VAL A 56 -4.66 -1.80 -6.85
CA VAL A 56 -4.80 -0.37 -6.58
C VAL A 56 -5.74 -0.20 -5.39
N LEU A 57 -5.24 0.40 -4.33
CA LEU A 57 -6.00 0.69 -3.11
C LEU A 57 -6.40 2.16 -3.09
N LYS A 58 -7.70 2.43 -2.95
CA LYS A 58 -8.27 3.78 -2.93
C LYS A 58 -9.41 3.91 -1.93
N GLY A 59 -9.88 5.13 -1.68
CA GLY A 59 -11.03 5.39 -0.85
C GLY A 59 -12.21 5.96 -1.65
N VAL A 60 -13.40 6.00 -1.04
CA VAL A 60 -14.55 6.79 -1.52
C VAL A 60 -14.71 8.09 -0.74
N GLY A 61 -15.50 9.03 -1.26
CA GLY A 61 -15.90 10.24 -0.56
C GLY A 61 -14.79 11.27 -0.47
N ARG A 62 -14.63 11.90 0.71
CA ARG A 62 -13.79 13.09 0.90
C ARG A 62 -12.34 12.80 1.29
N GLY A 63 -11.93 11.55 1.37
CA GLY A 63 -10.57 11.21 1.73
C GLY A 63 -10.26 9.73 1.61
N PHE A 64 -8.99 9.43 1.57
CA PHE A 64 -8.47 8.06 1.50
C PHE A 64 -8.76 7.29 2.80
N SER A 65 -8.27 7.79 3.94
CA SER A 65 -8.57 7.25 5.28
C SER A 65 -8.12 8.19 6.38
N ALA A 66 -8.99 8.40 7.39
CA ALA A 66 -8.68 9.20 8.57
C ALA A 66 -7.94 8.43 9.69
N GLY A 67 -7.59 7.15 9.47
CA GLY A 67 -7.00 6.30 10.50
C GLY A 67 -8.03 5.54 11.32
N HIS A 68 -7.68 5.09 12.54
CA HIS A 68 -8.59 4.29 13.37
C HIS A 68 -9.88 5.02 13.74
N ASN A 69 -10.97 4.25 13.88
CA ASN A 69 -12.25 4.78 14.32
C ASN A 69 -12.20 5.14 15.80
N LEU A 70 -12.02 6.42 16.11
CA LEU A 70 -11.90 6.89 17.50
C LEU A 70 -13.20 6.73 18.32
N LYS A 71 -14.38 6.66 17.69
CA LYS A 71 -15.62 6.35 18.40
C LYS A 71 -15.62 4.92 18.90
N GLU A 72 -15.22 3.97 18.03
CA GLU A 72 -15.08 2.56 18.38
C GLU A 72 -14.06 2.37 19.52
N VAL A 73 -12.93 3.08 19.45
CA VAL A 73 -11.91 3.10 20.52
C VAL A 73 -12.47 3.67 21.83
N GLN A 74 -13.27 4.71 21.77
CA GLN A 74 -13.88 5.32 22.95
C GLN A 74 -14.95 4.44 23.58
N GLU A 75 -15.72 3.70 22.79
CA GLU A 75 -16.77 2.81 23.24
C GLU A 75 -16.23 1.50 23.85
N ASN A 76 -15.02 1.09 23.49
CA ASN A 76 -14.42 -0.19 23.87
C ASN A 76 -13.10 -0.01 24.63
N GLN A 77 -13.14 0.63 25.80
CA GLN A 77 -11.95 0.98 26.59
C GLN A 77 -11.41 -0.23 27.40
N ASN A 78 -10.87 -1.24 26.70
CA ASN A 78 -10.25 -2.40 27.32
C ASN A 78 -9.08 -2.95 26.50
N ASP A 79 -8.14 -3.61 27.18
CA ASP A 79 -6.89 -4.10 26.58
C ASP A 79 -7.11 -5.13 25.47
N ASP A 80 -8.13 -5.97 25.57
CA ASP A 80 -8.38 -7.02 24.57
C ASP A 80 -8.81 -6.39 23.24
N PHE A 81 -9.76 -5.43 23.28
CA PHE A 81 -10.16 -4.69 22.09
C PHE A 81 -8.97 -3.93 21.47
N TYR A 82 -8.16 -3.24 22.29
CA TYR A 82 -6.99 -2.52 21.76
C TYR A 82 -5.99 -3.45 21.07
N ARG A 83 -5.75 -4.64 21.66
CA ARG A 83 -4.89 -5.66 21.05
C ARG A 83 -5.44 -6.18 19.74
N ASP A 84 -6.73 -6.48 19.69
CA ASP A 84 -7.37 -7.04 18.49
C ASP A 84 -7.39 -6.02 17.35
N LEU A 85 -7.75 -4.77 17.62
CA LEU A 85 -7.73 -3.69 16.62
C LEU A 85 -6.32 -3.45 16.07
N LEU A 86 -5.32 -3.31 16.95
CA LEU A 86 -3.94 -3.03 16.54
C LEU A 86 -3.27 -4.24 15.87
N ASN A 87 -3.60 -5.48 16.27
CA ASN A 87 -3.14 -6.68 15.61
C ASN A 87 -3.77 -6.82 14.21
N SER A 88 -5.06 -6.58 14.07
CA SER A 88 -5.74 -6.59 12.76
C SER A 88 -5.12 -5.55 11.81
N CYS A 89 -4.84 -4.35 12.34
CA CYS A 89 -4.13 -3.32 11.56
C CYS A 89 -2.72 -3.78 11.18
N LYS A 90 -1.93 -4.32 12.12
CA LYS A 90 -0.60 -4.88 11.86
C LYS A 90 -0.64 -5.96 10.78
N GLU A 91 -1.62 -6.87 10.84
CA GLU A 91 -1.77 -7.94 9.84
C GLU A 91 -1.97 -7.39 8.43
N VAL A 92 -2.84 -6.40 8.25
CA VAL A 92 -3.02 -5.72 6.97
C VAL A 92 -1.71 -5.10 6.47
N MET A 93 -1.02 -4.31 7.32
CA MET A 93 0.20 -3.61 6.91
C MET A 93 1.35 -4.56 6.56
N THR A 94 1.55 -5.60 7.37
CA THR A 94 2.58 -6.61 7.06
C THR A 94 2.22 -7.46 5.85
N PHE A 95 0.94 -7.72 5.64
CA PHE A 95 0.50 -8.46 4.46
C PHE A 95 0.74 -7.69 3.16
N LEU A 96 0.56 -6.36 3.14
CA LEU A 96 0.87 -5.52 1.99
C LEU A 96 2.33 -5.67 1.51
N SER A 97 3.28 -5.69 2.44
CA SER A 97 4.70 -5.90 2.11
C SER A 97 4.99 -7.32 1.62
N ASN A 98 4.22 -8.31 2.10
CA ASN A 98 4.40 -9.73 1.79
C ASN A 98 3.55 -10.22 0.60
N LEU A 99 2.66 -9.39 0.06
CA LEU A 99 1.87 -9.72 -1.14
C LEU A 99 2.77 -10.09 -2.31
N SER A 100 2.36 -11.10 -3.07
CA SER A 100 3.09 -11.51 -4.29
C SER A 100 2.98 -10.48 -5.42
N LYS A 101 2.07 -9.53 -5.32
CA LYS A 101 1.73 -8.53 -6.33
C LYS A 101 2.03 -7.13 -5.85
N PRO A 102 2.46 -6.21 -6.75
CA PRO A 102 2.60 -4.80 -6.42
C PRO A 102 1.27 -4.16 -6.01
N VAL A 103 1.34 -3.27 -5.00
CA VAL A 103 0.21 -2.51 -4.49
C VAL A 103 0.49 -1.02 -4.66
N ILE A 104 -0.46 -0.32 -5.28
CA ILE A 104 -0.40 1.13 -5.51
C ILE A 104 -1.48 1.80 -4.67
N ALA A 105 -1.12 2.77 -3.83
CA ALA A 105 -2.09 3.65 -3.18
C ALA A 105 -2.47 4.81 -4.11
N GLU A 106 -3.76 4.93 -4.42
CA GLU A 106 -4.38 6.09 -5.10
C GLU A 106 -5.03 6.96 -4.03
N VAL A 107 -4.37 8.08 -3.69
CA VAL A 107 -4.69 8.85 -2.49
C VAL A 107 -5.33 10.19 -2.86
N HIS A 108 -6.50 10.48 -2.29
CA HIS A 108 -7.16 11.76 -2.43
C HIS A 108 -7.62 12.29 -1.06
N GLY A 109 -7.80 13.59 -0.97
CA GLY A 109 -8.35 14.28 0.20
C GLY A 109 -7.44 14.15 1.42
N VAL A 110 -7.73 13.25 2.38
CA VAL A 110 -6.92 13.08 3.58
C VAL A 110 -6.45 11.64 3.78
N ALA A 111 -5.19 11.48 4.19
CA ALA A 111 -4.62 10.23 4.65
C ALA A 111 -3.89 10.49 5.98
N THR A 112 -4.53 10.19 7.12
CA THR A 112 -4.00 10.55 8.44
C THR A 112 -3.89 9.36 9.38
N ALA A 113 -2.98 9.45 10.35
CA ALA A 113 -2.71 8.41 11.34
C ALA A 113 -2.50 7.02 10.70
N ALA A 114 -3.37 6.02 11.00
CA ALA A 114 -3.31 4.70 10.38
C ALA A 114 -3.66 4.72 8.86
N GLY A 115 -4.32 5.78 8.35
CA GLY A 115 -4.49 6.01 6.91
C GLY A 115 -3.17 6.38 6.23
N CYS A 116 -2.37 7.24 6.85
CA CYS A 116 -1.00 7.54 6.40
C CYS A 116 -0.09 6.30 6.52
N GLN A 117 -0.26 5.48 7.57
CA GLN A 117 0.40 4.18 7.70
C GLN A 117 0.10 3.25 6.53
N LEU A 118 -1.15 3.19 6.11
CA LEU A 118 -1.61 2.35 5.00
C LEU A 118 -0.95 2.79 3.67
N VAL A 119 -0.86 4.11 3.42
CA VAL A 119 -0.15 4.66 2.26
C VAL A 119 1.34 4.27 2.30
N ALA A 120 2.01 4.48 3.43
CA ALA A 120 3.43 4.17 3.59
C ALA A 120 3.74 2.66 3.54
N SER A 121 2.72 1.79 3.65
CA SER A 121 2.86 0.33 3.57
C SER A 121 2.64 -0.22 2.15
N CYS A 122 2.16 0.61 1.22
CA CYS A 122 2.04 0.23 -0.19
C CYS A 122 3.40 0.35 -0.90
N ASP A 123 3.58 -0.39 -2.01
CA ASP A 123 4.82 -0.36 -2.79
C ASP A 123 5.02 0.98 -3.51
N LEU A 124 3.93 1.54 -4.01
CA LEU A 124 3.88 2.85 -4.66
C LEU A 124 2.68 3.65 -4.13
N ALA A 125 2.79 4.97 -4.16
CA ALA A 125 1.70 5.86 -3.79
C ALA A 125 1.67 7.10 -4.68
N TYR A 126 0.48 7.48 -5.11
CA TYR A 126 0.22 8.68 -5.90
C TYR A 126 -0.94 9.45 -5.28
N ALA A 127 -0.87 10.77 -5.31
CA ALA A 127 -1.89 11.61 -4.70
C ALA A 127 -2.37 12.71 -5.65
N ASP A 128 -3.58 13.23 -5.39
CA ASP A 128 -3.98 14.49 -6.01
C ASP A 128 -3.35 15.70 -5.30
N SER A 129 -3.36 16.85 -5.96
CA SER A 129 -2.77 18.10 -5.46
C SER A 129 -3.47 18.62 -4.20
N ASP A 130 -4.71 18.24 -3.95
CA ASP A 130 -5.50 18.65 -2.79
C ASP A 130 -5.26 17.76 -1.55
N THR A 131 -4.61 16.62 -1.74
CA THR A 131 -4.37 15.64 -0.67
C THR A 131 -3.53 16.21 0.47
N ARG A 132 -3.90 15.80 1.69
CA ARG A 132 -3.18 16.14 2.94
C ARG A 132 -2.82 14.86 3.71
N PHE A 133 -1.61 14.85 4.26
CA PHE A 133 -1.08 13.74 5.05
C PHE A 133 -0.71 14.22 6.44
N ALA A 134 -0.89 13.38 7.48
CA ALA A 134 -0.42 13.66 8.83
C ALA A 134 -0.32 12.40 9.69
N THR A 135 0.44 12.52 10.78
CA THR A 135 0.41 11.57 11.91
C THR A 135 0.00 12.31 13.19
N PRO A 136 -1.28 12.76 13.29
CA PRO A 136 -1.73 13.79 14.22
C PRO A 136 -2.05 13.28 15.63
N GLY A 137 -1.65 12.06 16.01
CA GLY A 137 -1.95 11.47 17.32
C GLY A 137 -1.58 12.37 18.51
N VAL A 138 -0.47 13.12 18.42
CA VAL A 138 0.00 14.02 19.47
C VAL A 138 -1.02 15.10 19.83
N ASN A 139 -1.87 15.51 18.88
CA ASN A 139 -2.91 16.53 19.09
C ASN A 139 -4.07 16.05 19.97
N ILE A 140 -4.19 14.74 20.20
CA ILE A 140 -5.22 14.12 21.03
C ILE A 140 -4.64 13.29 22.18
N GLY A 141 -3.37 13.51 22.55
CA GLY A 141 -2.72 12.81 23.65
C GLY A 141 -2.24 11.39 23.32
N LEU A 142 -2.20 11.02 22.04
CA LEU A 142 -1.65 9.75 21.54
C LEU A 142 -0.38 10.04 20.73
N PHE A 143 0.51 9.07 20.68
CA PHE A 143 1.59 9.09 19.69
C PHE A 143 1.28 8.07 18.59
N CYS A 144 1.58 8.39 17.35
CA CYS A 144 1.31 7.48 16.22
C CYS A 144 2.31 6.31 16.20
N HIS A 145 2.28 5.43 17.24
CA HIS A 145 3.26 4.34 17.45
C HIS A 145 3.26 3.31 16.32
N THR A 146 2.11 2.89 15.83
CA THR A 146 2.04 1.94 14.71
C THR A 146 2.28 2.61 13.35
N PRO A 147 1.76 3.82 13.07
CA PRO A 147 2.09 4.55 11.84
C PRO A 147 3.58 4.88 11.69
N LEU A 148 4.30 5.14 12.79
CA LEU A 148 5.74 5.44 12.72
C LEU A 148 6.55 4.32 12.06
N VAL A 149 6.08 3.06 12.14
CA VAL A 149 6.84 1.91 11.65
C VAL A 149 7.06 1.98 10.14
N PRO A 150 6.03 2.01 9.25
CA PRO A 150 6.27 2.16 7.83
C PRO A 150 6.73 3.59 7.46
N VAL A 151 6.23 4.64 8.11
CA VAL A 151 6.64 6.02 7.80
C VAL A 151 8.15 6.20 7.98
N SER A 152 8.74 5.73 9.09
CA SER A 152 10.18 5.85 9.33
C SER A 152 11.05 4.93 8.46
N ARG A 153 10.44 3.94 7.80
CA ARG A 153 11.10 3.09 6.81
C ARG A 153 11.01 3.64 5.39
N THR A 154 10.05 4.52 5.16
CA THR A 154 9.78 5.10 3.82
C THR A 154 10.46 6.45 3.64
N ILE A 155 10.42 7.32 4.66
CA ILE A 155 10.94 8.70 4.57
C ILE A 155 12.11 8.94 5.53
N ALA A 156 12.91 9.96 5.25
CA ALA A 156 14.08 10.29 6.05
C ALA A 156 13.72 10.58 7.52
N LYS A 157 14.58 10.15 8.45
CA LYS A 157 14.35 10.20 9.90
C LYS A 157 13.88 11.58 10.42
N LYS A 158 14.43 12.69 9.88
CA LYS A 158 14.04 14.03 10.31
C LYS A 158 12.63 14.38 9.91
N HIS A 159 12.22 14.07 8.69
CA HIS A 159 10.86 14.28 8.20
C HIS A 159 9.85 13.36 8.90
N SER A 160 10.24 12.11 9.18
CA SER A 160 9.40 11.21 10.00
C SER A 160 9.14 11.80 11.39
N MET A 161 10.18 12.27 12.08
CA MET A 161 10.05 12.86 13.41
C MET A 161 9.29 14.18 13.39
N GLU A 162 9.43 14.98 12.35
CA GLU A 162 8.68 16.22 12.17
C GLU A 162 7.17 15.93 12.08
N MET A 163 6.76 15.02 11.19
CA MET A 163 5.34 14.58 11.08
C MET A 163 4.81 14.03 12.40
N LEU A 164 5.61 13.20 13.10
CA LEU A 164 5.19 12.51 14.32
C LEU A 164 5.10 13.42 15.54
N LEU A 165 5.99 14.42 15.66
CA LEU A 165 6.06 15.31 16.82
C LEU A 165 5.15 16.53 16.68
N LEU A 166 4.98 17.06 15.47
CA LEU A 166 4.14 18.23 15.23
C LEU A 166 2.68 17.82 15.00
N GLY A 167 2.45 16.70 14.32
CA GLY A 167 1.09 16.23 13.97
C GLY A 167 0.38 17.14 12.97
N ASP A 168 1.10 18.03 12.30
CA ASP A 168 0.56 18.96 11.33
C ASP A 168 0.24 18.25 10.00
N LEU A 169 -0.71 18.83 9.25
CA LEU A 169 -1.00 18.41 7.88
C LEU A 169 0.09 18.92 6.94
N ILE A 170 0.69 18.03 6.18
CA ILE A 170 1.54 18.35 5.04
C ILE A 170 0.75 18.18 3.74
N ASP A 171 1.04 18.99 2.72
CA ASP A 171 0.43 18.85 1.40
C ASP A 171 1.09 17.73 0.56
N ALA A 172 0.50 17.41 -0.58
CA ALA A 172 0.98 16.37 -1.47
C ALA A 172 2.38 16.67 -2.04
N THR A 173 2.71 17.94 -2.26
CA THR A 173 4.03 18.36 -2.75
C THR A 173 5.11 18.08 -1.71
N GLU A 174 4.83 18.42 -0.45
CA GLU A 174 5.73 18.13 0.66
C GLU A 174 5.85 16.62 0.92
N ALA A 175 4.73 15.88 0.84
CA ALA A 175 4.75 14.42 0.95
C ALA A 175 5.61 13.75 -0.15
N LYS A 176 5.56 14.25 -1.38
CA LYS A 176 6.47 13.85 -2.47
C LYS A 176 7.92 14.21 -2.15
N ARG A 177 8.17 15.43 -1.67
CA ARG A 177 9.52 15.87 -1.29
C ARG A 177 10.13 15.00 -0.19
N PHE A 178 9.31 14.54 0.76
CA PHE A 178 9.74 13.63 1.82
C PHE A 178 9.98 12.20 1.32
N GLY A 179 9.38 11.82 0.20
CA GLY A 179 9.42 10.47 -0.34
C GLY A 179 8.31 9.56 0.19
N LEU A 180 7.26 10.13 0.80
CA LEU A 180 6.08 9.38 1.25
C LEU A 180 5.24 8.89 0.06
N ILE A 181 5.22 9.67 -1.02
CA ILE A 181 4.53 9.34 -2.27
C ILE A 181 5.45 9.54 -3.47
N ASN A 182 5.14 8.87 -4.57
CA ASN A 182 5.94 8.90 -5.82
C ASN A 182 5.69 10.15 -6.65
N ASP A 183 4.43 10.55 -6.82
CA ASP A 183 4.08 11.74 -7.60
C ASP A 183 2.73 12.35 -7.20
N VAL A 184 2.48 13.58 -7.71
CA VAL A 184 1.27 14.37 -7.50
C VAL A 184 0.67 14.70 -8.84
N PHE A 185 -0.66 14.60 -8.96
CA PHE A 185 -1.42 14.90 -10.18
C PHE A 185 -2.59 15.80 -9.83
N GLU A 186 -3.19 16.41 -10.86
CA GLU A 186 -4.46 17.09 -10.69
C GLU A 186 -5.57 16.08 -10.37
N PRO A 187 -6.59 16.43 -9.57
CA PRO A 187 -7.63 15.49 -9.12
C PRO A 187 -8.27 14.69 -10.26
N GLU A 188 -8.53 15.33 -11.39
CA GLU A 188 -9.17 14.71 -12.57
C GLU A 188 -8.23 13.74 -13.31
N GLU A 189 -6.92 13.87 -13.10
CA GLU A 189 -5.90 13.05 -13.77
C GLU A 189 -5.42 11.88 -12.91
N LEU A 190 -5.59 11.94 -11.58
CA LEU A 190 -4.99 10.98 -10.64
C LEU A 190 -5.29 9.53 -11.03
N HIS A 191 -6.57 9.17 -11.15
CA HIS A 191 -6.97 7.79 -11.46
C HIS A 191 -6.36 7.31 -12.77
N LYS A 192 -6.43 8.13 -13.83
CA LYS A 192 -5.87 7.82 -15.15
C LYS A 192 -4.36 7.56 -15.05
N LYS A 193 -3.62 8.40 -14.30
CA LYS A 193 -2.17 8.27 -14.12
C LYS A 193 -1.80 7.02 -13.33
N VAL A 194 -2.54 6.71 -12.27
CA VAL A 194 -2.36 5.47 -11.50
C VAL A 194 -2.58 4.24 -12.39
N MET A 195 -3.63 4.24 -13.22
CA MET A 195 -3.90 3.14 -14.15
C MET A 195 -2.85 3.01 -15.27
N GLU A 196 -2.26 4.11 -15.74
CA GLU A 196 -1.12 4.09 -16.67
C GLU A 196 0.10 3.39 -16.04
N VAL A 197 0.40 3.69 -14.77
CA VAL A 197 1.46 3.01 -14.00
C VAL A 197 1.14 1.54 -13.80
N ALA A 198 -0.08 1.22 -13.34
CA ALA A 198 -0.52 -0.16 -13.13
C ALA A 198 -0.42 -1.01 -14.42
N LYS A 199 -0.85 -0.47 -15.58
CA LYS A 199 -0.71 -1.13 -16.89
C LYS A 199 0.74 -1.33 -17.28
N THR A 200 1.62 -0.35 -16.97
CA THR A 200 3.06 -0.50 -17.20
C THR A 200 3.63 -1.66 -16.39
N ILE A 201 3.23 -1.81 -15.13
CA ILE A 201 3.65 -2.94 -14.28
C ILE A 201 3.05 -4.26 -14.80
N CYS A 202 1.78 -4.29 -15.19
CA CYS A 202 1.13 -5.47 -15.79
C CYS A 202 1.83 -5.98 -17.06
N SER A 203 2.54 -5.11 -17.79
CA SER A 203 3.31 -5.50 -18.98
C SER A 203 4.60 -6.27 -18.65
N LYS A 204 4.97 -6.42 -17.38
CA LYS A 204 6.15 -7.16 -16.93
C LYS A 204 5.81 -8.58 -16.54
N SER A 205 6.83 -9.44 -16.41
CA SER A 205 6.69 -10.80 -15.87
C SER A 205 6.22 -10.73 -14.40
N SER A 206 5.09 -11.35 -14.10
CA SER A 206 4.59 -11.44 -12.71
C SER A 206 5.51 -12.26 -11.82
N TYR A 207 6.18 -13.28 -12.38
CA TYR A 207 7.18 -14.07 -11.67
C TYR A 207 8.36 -13.20 -11.19
N VAL A 208 8.90 -12.37 -12.09
CA VAL A 208 10.04 -11.48 -11.78
C VAL A 208 9.63 -10.39 -10.79
N LEU A 209 8.42 -9.81 -10.95
CA LEU A 209 7.92 -8.80 -10.02
C LEU A 209 7.74 -9.37 -8.62
N LYS A 210 7.13 -10.55 -8.48
CA LYS A 210 6.99 -11.25 -7.20
C LYS A 210 8.33 -11.48 -6.53
N MET A 211 9.27 -12.10 -7.25
CA MET A 211 10.60 -12.39 -6.74
C MET A 211 11.34 -11.10 -6.32
N GLY A 212 11.26 -10.06 -7.13
CA GLY A 212 11.87 -8.77 -6.85
C GLY A 212 11.30 -8.11 -5.59
N LYS A 213 9.98 -8.09 -5.42
CA LYS A 213 9.31 -7.55 -4.25
C LYS A 213 9.69 -8.31 -2.97
N GLU A 214 9.63 -9.64 -3.00
CA GLU A 214 10.07 -10.48 -1.87
C GLU A 214 11.53 -10.19 -1.48
N THR A 215 12.40 -10.11 -2.47
CA THR A 215 13.83 -9.84 -2.24
C THR A 215 14.04 -8.45 -1.65
N PHE A 216 13.35 -7.43 -2.19
CA PHE A 216 13.45 -6.05 -1.72
C PHE A 216 13.11 -5.93 -0.22
N TYR A 217 11.94 -6.41 0.18
CA TYR A 217 11.51 -6.28 1.58
C TYR A 217 12.36 -7.13 2.53
N LYS A 218 12.73 -8.35 2.14
CA LYS A 218 13.47 -9.26 3.00
C LYS A 218 14.89 -8.80 3.26
N GLN A 219 15.58 -8.23 2.27
CA GLN A 219 16.97 -7.79 2.43
C GLN A 219 17.10 -6.51 3.29
N LEU A 220 16.02 -5.70 3.43
CA LEU A 220 16.08 -4.44 4.20
C LEU A 220 16.41 -4.63 5.68
N ASP A 221 16.14 -5.80 6.23
CA ASP A 221 16.39 -6.13 7.64
C ASP A 221 17.67 -6.96 7.83
N MET A 222 18.50 -7.14 6.77
CA MET A 222 19.75 -7.88 6.79
C MET A 222 20.95 -6.95 6.92
N GLU A 223 22.06 -7.46 7.47
CA GLU A 223 23.35 -6.80 7.38
C GLU A 223 23.82 -6.81 5.92
N LEU A 224 24.66 -5.83 5.56
CA LEU A 224 25.02 -5.56 4.16
C LEU A 224 25.58 -6.79 3.42
N GLU A 225 26.45 -7.57 4.04
CA GLU A 225 27.08 -8.76 3.45
C GLU A 225 26.02 -9.86 3.24
N GLU A 226 25.19 -10.13 4.23
CA GLU A 226 24.09 -11.10 4.17
C GLU A 226 23.07 -10.68 3.08
N ALA A 227 22.75 -9.38 2.97
CA ALA A 227 21.83 -8.86 1.97
C ALA A 227 22.36 -9.13 0.55
N TYR A 228 23.68 -8.94 0.29
CA TYR A 228 24.29 -9.26 -0.99
C TYR A 228 24.34 -10.76 -1.28
N GLU A 229 24.63 -11.60 -0.29
CA GLU A 229 24.57 -13.06 -0.43
C GLU A 229 23.16 -13.50 -0.83
N TYR A 230 22.16 -13.06 -0.08
CA TYR A 230 20.76 -13.35 -0.37
C TYR A 230 20.32 -12.86 -1.75
N ALA A 231 20.63 -11.61 -2.10
CA ALA A 231 20.27 -11.03 -3.40
C ALA A 231 20.97 -11.74 -4.56
N THR A 232 22.23 -12.20 -4.38
CA THR A 232 22.97 -12.97 -5.37
C THR A 232 22.29 -14.29 -5.67
N GLU A 233 21.89 -15.05 -4.66
CA GLU A 233 21.17 -16.32 -4.86
C GLU A 233 19.82 -16.09 -5.56
N ARG A 234 19.09 -15.05 -5.19
CA ARG A 234 17.83 -14.68 -5.86
C ARG A 234 18.06 -14.27 -7.33
N MET A 235 19.16 -13.58 -7.63
CA MET A 235 19.52 -13.23 -9.02
C MET A 235 19.89 -14.46 -9.84
N ILE A 236 20.62 -15.41 -9.26
CA ILE A 236 20.95 -16.69 -9.91
C ILE A 236 19.67 -17.48 -10.22
N GLU A 237 18.73 -17.53 -9.27
CA GLU A 237 17.42 -18.16 -9.48
C GLU A 237 16.65 -17.48 -10.62
N ASN A 238 16.59 -16.15 -10.61
CA ASN A 238 15.93 -15.38 -11.66
C ASN A 238 16.54 -15.61 -13.05
N LEU A 239 17.88 -15.66 -13.15
CA LEU A 239 18.57 -15.94 -14.43
C LEU A 239 18.24 -17.31 -15.01
N LYS A 240 17.81 -18.27 -14.19
CA LYS A 240 17.40 -19.61 -14.64
C LYS A 240 15.93 -19.67 -15.08
N ALA A 241 15.12 -18.66 -14.76
CA ALA A 241 13.70 -18.59 -15.10
C ALA A 241 13.48 -18.54 -16.64
N GLU A 242 12.34 -19.05 -17.08
CA GLU A 242 11.95 -18.97 -18.51
C GLU A 242 11.80 -17.51 -18.96
N ASP A 243 11.16 -16.69 -18.13
CA ASP A 243 10.95 -15.28 -18.45
C ASP A 243 12.25 -14.47 -18.54
N ALA A 244 13.31 -14.84 -17.79
CA ALA A 244 14.61 -14.20 -17.94
C ALA A 244 15.24 -14.51 -19.31
N ARG A 245 15.15 -15.76 -19.76
CA ARG A 245 15.63 -16.18 -21.09
C ARG A 245 14.86 -15.51 -22.20
N GLU A 246 13.52 -15.49 -22.09
CA GLU A 246 12.63 -14.81 -23.04
C GLU A 246 12.94 -13.31 -23.10
N GLY A 247 13.09 -12.66 -21.95
CA GLY A 247 13.38 -11.22 -21.87
C GLY A 247 14.72 -10.85 -22.50
N ILE A 248 15.78 -11.64 -22.24
CA ILE A 248 17.10 -11.45 -22.84
C ILE A 248 17.04 -11.65 -24.35
N ASP A 249 16.41 -12.73 -24.83
CA ASP A 249 16.26 -12.99 -26.27
C ASP A 249 15.46 -11.90 -26.97
N ALA A 250 14.32 -11.50 -26.40
CA ALA A 250 13.48 -10.42 -26.91
C ALA A 250 14.24 -9.10 -27.03
N PHE A 251 15.06 -8.76 -26.01
CA PHE A 251 15.90 -7.57 -26.02
C PHE A 251 16.95 -7.61 -27.12
N LEU A 252 17.68 -8.72 -27.25
CA LEU A 252 18.75 -8.90 -28.25
C LEU A 252 18.19 -8.91 -29.68
N THR A 253 17.00 -9.47 -29.87
CA THR A 253 16.33 -9.54 -31.19
C THR A 253 15.40 -8.38 -31.48
N LYS A 254 15.29 -7.39 -30.55
CA LYS A 254 14.48 -6.15 -30.68
C LYS A 254 13.00 -6.42 -30.94
N ARG A 255 12.42 -7.39 -30.23
CA ARG A 255 10.98 -7.71 -30.23
C ARG A 255 10.38 -7.54 -28.84
N ASN A 256 9.06 -7.51 -28.76
CA ASN A 256 8.38 -7.56 -27.47
C ASN A 256 8.51 -8.96 -26.85
N PRO A 257 8.72 -9.05 -25.52
CA PRO A 257 8.75 -10.33 -24.83
C PRO A 257 7.34 -10.92 -24.69
N ASN A 258 7.28 -12.25 -24.62
CA ASN A 258 6.04 -13.00 -24.36
C ASN A 258 6.20 -13.79 -23.04
N TRP A 259 5.80 -13.16 -21.95
CA TRP A 259 5.99 -13.68 -20.60
C TRP A 259 5.20 -14.97 -20.35
N LYS A 260 5.83 -15.96 -19.74
CA LYS A 260 5.24 -17.22 -19.29
C LYS A 260 4.90 -17.20 -17.81
N ASN A 261 5.42 -16.20 -17.07
CA ASN A 261 5.29 -16.05 -15.63
C ASN A 261 5.90 -17.23 -14.85
N SER A 262 7.05 -17.71 -15.31
CA SER A 262 7.76 -18.87 -14.75
C SER A 262 9.30 -18.73 -14.85
#